data_26dbd03720db332c6caf5be9cbd83bb3
#
_entry.id   26dbd03720db332c6caf5be9cbd83bb3
#
_cell.length_a   1.000
_cell.length_b   1.000
_cell.length_c   1.000
_cell.angle_alpha   90.00
_cell.angle_beta   90.00
_cell.angle_gamma   90.00
#
_symmetry.space_group_name_H-M   'P 1'
#
loop_
_entity.id
_entity.type
_entity.pdbx_description
1 polymer ?
#
loop_
_entity_poly.entity_id
_entity_poly.type
_entity_poly.pdbx_seq_one_letter_code
_entity_poly.pdbx_strand_id
1 'polypeptide(L)'
;MNKQPTSYLQTDQRWSNISYSAKGESTTIGKSGCGPTAMAMVLATWADKSVTPKSECAWALAHGYKAPHQGTYYGYFAPAKRFGLTCKMLNGASIYGKPNSPYHAQAKAAVDQGDLVIACMGRGLWTSSGHFVLVWKITGNTIYINDPASTRTARTQGNYSLFKQQVKYYFVVKKPATIQQPKKEDDEMDIDKMIANMTGAQAFALYTKAMTFAAAVAEPEWSKKQGHWEKATLKGVVDGQEPERPVKRDELAAVLGRLGVLD
;
A
#
# COMPACT_ATOMS: atom_id res chain seq x y z
N MET A 1 12.26 -20.93 -8.62
CA MET A 1 13.14 -19.81 -8.18
C MET A 1 12.27 -18.59 -7.92
N ASN A 2 12.49 -17.90 -6.81
CA ASN A 2 11.77 -16.67 -6.52
C ASN A 2 12.12 -15.60 -7.56
N LYS A 3 11.13 -15.09 -8.26
CA LYS A 3 11.29 -13.94 -9.15
C LYS A 3 11.50 -12.70 -8.28
N GLN A 4 12.39 -11.80 -8.72
CA GLN A 4 12.59 -10.53 -8.01
C GLN A 4 11.27 -9.76 -7.93
N PRO A 5 10.86 -9.31 -6.73
CA PRO A 5 9.66 -8.51 -6.55
C PRO A 5 9.86 -7.10 -7.12
N THR A 6 8.75 -6.37 -7.27
CA THR A 6 8.77 -4.94 -7.58
C THR A 6 9.74 -4.22 -6.64
N SER A 7 10.56 -3.32 -7.19
CA SER A 7 11.56 -2.58 -6.43
C SER A 7 11.26 -1.07 -6.50
N TYR A 8 11.26 -0.42 -5.33
CA TYR A 8 11.10 1.02 -5.19
C TYR A 8 12.22 1.62 -4.35
N LEU A 9 12.67 2.81 -4.72
CA LEU A 9 13.53 3.64 -3.88
C LEU A 9 12.68 4.70 -3.16
N GLN A 10 12.82 4.83 -1.85
CA GLN A 10 12.19 5.94 -1.10
C GLN A 10 12.73 7.31 -1.54
N THR A 11 13.94 7.32 -2.14
CA THR A 11 14.62 8.52 -2.64
C THR A 11 14.25 8.88 -4.08
N ASP A 12 13.35 8.13 -4.73
CA ASP A 12 12.86 8.45 -6.08
C ASP A 12 12.19 9.83 -6.12
N GLN A 13 12.54 10.65 -7.10
CA GLN A 13 12.08 12.04 -7.24
C GLN A 13 10.56 12.18 -7.30
N ARG A 14 9.84 11.13 -7.73
CA ARG A 14 8.37 11.10 -7.80
C ARG A 14 7.72 11.27 -6.44
N TRP A 15 8.40 10.94 -5.33
CA TRP A 15 7.83 11.00 -3.97
C TRP A 15 8.80 11.39 -2.86
N SER A 16 10.11 11.39 -3.11
CA SER A 16 11.12 11.60 -2.05
C SER A 16 10.94 12.88 -1.24
N ASN A 17 10.44 13.94 -1.87
CA ASN A 17 10.24 15.26 -1.25
C ASN A 17 8.86 15.45 -0.62
N ILE A 18 7.96 14.46 -0.77
CA ILE A 18 6.63 14.51 -0.16
C ILE A 18 6.78 14.36 1.35
N SER A 19 6.05 15.17 2.12
CA SER A 19 6.06 15.13 3.57
C SER A 19 5.61 13.75 4.08
N TYR A 20 6.36 13.20 5.02
CA TYR A 20 6.03 12.01 5.80
C TYR A 20 6.35 12.27 7.27
N SER A 21 5.61 13.20 7.86
CA SER A 21 5.90 13.80 9.18
C SER A 21 4.77 13.52 10.17
N ALA A 22 5.11 13.03 11.36
CA ALA A 22 4.21 13.05 12.50
C ALA A 22 4.13 14.47 13.07
N LYS A 23 3.20 14.72 14.01
CA LYS A 23 3.08 16.01 14.67
C LYS A 23 4.38 16.37 15.38
N GLY A 24 4.87 17.59 15.17
CA GLY A 24 6.08 18.12 15.82
C GLY A 24 7.39 17.81 15.10
N GLU A 25 7.35 17.22 13.89
CA GLU A 25 8.55 17.00 13.07
C GLU A 25 8.38 17.49 11.64
N SER A 26 9.51 17.64 10.94
CA SER A 26 9.55 17.92 9.51
C SER A 26 10.48 16.93 8.83
N THR A 27 9.88 15.94 8.13
CA THR A 27 10.63 14.91 7.39
C THR A 27 9.88 14.50 6.12
N THR A 28 10.51 13.74 5.26
CA THR A 28 9.95 13.36 3.96
C THR A 28 10.01 11.85 3.76
N ILE A 29 9.32 11.35 2.74
CA ILE A 29 9.39 9.94 2.32
C ILE A 29 10.85 9.54 2.08
N GLY A 30 11.62 10.38 1.40
CA GLY A 30 13.04 10.13 1.12
C GLY A 30 13.91 9.94 2.36
N LYS A 31 13.52 10.55 3.50
CA LYS A 31 14.28 10.50 4.75
C LYS A 31 13.80 9.40 5.69
N SER A 32 12.50 9.13 5.78
CA SER A 32 11.93 8.25 6.81
C SER A 32 10.91 7.22 6.29
N GLY A 33 10.70 7.11 4.98
CA GLY A 33 9.68 6.27 4.34
C GLY A 33 10.09 4.80 4.09
N CYS A 34 11.20 4.30 4.63
CA CYS A 34 11.70 2.96 4.32
C CYS A 34 10.70 1.83 4.62
N GLY A 35 9.97 1.89 5.74
CA GLY A 35 8.98 0.89 6.11
C GLY A 35 7.82 0.79 5.12
N PRO A 36 7.08 1.89 4.87
CA PRO A 36 6.04 1.92 3.85
C PRO A 36 6.55 1.59 2.45
N THR A 37 7.77 2.00 2.09
CA THR A 37 8.37 1.64 0.79
C THR A 37 8.61 0.14 0.68
N ALA A 38 9.11 -0.51 1.74
CA ALA A 38 9.29 -1.97 1.75
C ALA A 38 7.95 -2.70 1.61
N MET A 39 6.89 -2.23 2.28
CA MET A 39 5.55 -2.80 2.14
C MET A 39 4.96 -2.52 0.75
N ALA A 40 5.14 -1.33 0.19
CA ALA A 40 4.70 -1.00 -1.16
C ALA A 40 5.29 -1.96 -2.21
N MET A 41 6.55 -2.38 -2.06
CA MET A 41 7.16 -3.39 -2.93
C MET A 41 6.44 -4.74 -2.85
N VAL A 42 6.04 -5.18 -1.64
CA VAL A 42 5.25 -6.41 -1.42
C VAL A 42 3.88 -6.29 -2.09
N LEU A 43 3.16 -5.22 -1.79
CA LEU A 43 1.80 -4.98 -2.29
C LEU A 43 1.78 -4.85 -3.81
N ALA A 44 2.71 -4.11 -4.40
CA ALA A 44 2.84 -3.97 -5.85
C ALA A 44 3.24 -5.29 -6.55
N THR A 45 3.86 -6.22 -5.81
CA THR A 45 4.24 -7.53 -6.35
C THR A 45 3.06 -8.51 -6.36
N TRP A 46 2.24 -8.52 -5.31
CA TRP A 46 1.27 -9.61 -5.10
C TRP A 46 -0.19 -9.19 -5.10
N ALA A 47 -0.47 -7.91 -4.94
CA ALA A 47 -1.84 -7.45 -4.77
C ALA A 47 -2.25 -6.42 -5.83
N ASP A 48 -1.65 -5.23 -5.83
CA ASP A 48 -2.05 -4.14 -6.70
C ASP A 48 -0.82 -3.36 -7.20
N LYS A 49 -0.55 -3.45 -8.49
CA LYS A 49 0.58 -2.78 -9.15
C LYS A 49 0.54 -1.25 -9.07
N SER A 50 -0.60 -0.66 -8.76
CA SER A 50 -0.76 0.79 -8.60
C SER A 50 -0.22 1.31 -7.27
N VAL A 51 0.01 0.42 -6.29
CA VAL A 51 0.56 0.78 -4.97
C VAL A 51 1.98 1.31 -5.10
N THR A 52 2.23 2.44 -4.47
CA THR A 52 3.50 3.16 -4.51
C THR A 52 3.97 3.54 -3.10
N PRO A 53 5.26 3.89 -2.90
CA PRO A 53 5.73 4.49 -1.64
C PRO A 53 4.92 5.71 -1.21
N LYS A 54 4.44 6.53 -2.15
CA LYS A 54 3.58 7.69 -1.87
C LYS A 54 2.26 7.26 -1.23
N SER A 55 1.54 6.31 -1.84
CA SER A 55 0.24 5.84 -1.31
C SER A 55 0.39 5.15 0.04
N GLU A 56 1.46 4.35 0.24
CA GLU A 56 1.70 3.66 1.49
C GLU A 56 2.13 4.59 2.64
N CYS A 57 2.95 5.60 2.36
CA CYS A 57 3.28 6.62 3.35
C CYS A 57 2.06 7.47 3.73
N ALA A 58 1.22 7.85 2.78
CA ALA A 58 -0.03 8.57 3.04
C ALA A 58 -0.97 7.73 3.93
N TRP A 59 -1.11 6.44 3.62
CA TRP A 59 -1.91 5.53 4.43
C TRP A 59 -1.36 5.38 5.85
N ALA A 60 -0.04 5.19 6.01
CA ALA A 60 0.62 5.07 7.31
C ALA A 60 0.43 6.33 8.18
N LEU A 61 0.49 7.52 7.58
CA LEU A 61 0.20 8.78 8.27
C LEU A 61 -1.25 8.85 8.73
N ALA A 62 -2.19 8.58 7.85
CA ALA A 62 -3.63 8.65 8.14
C ALA A 62 -4.07 7.70 9.26
N HIS A 63 -3.33 6.60 9.46
CA HIS A 63 -3.62 5.58 10.48
C HIS A 63 -2.70 5.64 11.70
N GLY A 64 -1.91 6.71 11.85
CA GLY A 64 -1.07 6.93 13.04
C GLY A 64 0.16 6.01 13.15
N TYR A 65 0.60 5.41 12.05
CA TYR A 65 1.75 4.50 12.05
C TYR A 65 3.11 5.18 11.85
N LYS A 66 3.15 6.48 11.57
CA LYS A 66 4.39 7.24 11.52
C LYS A 66 4.86 7.54 12.94
N ALA A 67 6.01 6.99 13.34
CA ALA A 67 6.63 7.25 14.64
C ALA A 67 7.35 8.61 14.64
N PRO A 68 7.06 9.52 15.61
CA PRO A 68 7.75 10.81 15.70
C PRO A 68 9.27 10.65 15.81
N HIS A 69 10.00 11.47 15.03
CA HIS A 69 11.47 11.46 14.96
C HIS A 69 12.12 10.12 14.57
N GLN A 70 11.32 9.18 14.07
CA GLN A 70 11.74 7.86 13.64
C GLN A 70 11.09 7.52 12.28
N GLY A 71 11.10 6.25 11.90
CA GLY A 71 10.41 5.76 10.71
C GLY A 71 8.94 5.41 10.99
N THR A 72 8.66 4.12 11.00
CA THR A 72 7.30 3.58 11.07
C THR A 72 7.20 2.63 12.25
N TYR A 73 6.10 2.70 13.03
CA TYR A 73 5.82 1.74 14.09
C TYR A 73 5.72 0.31 13.53
N TYR A 74 6.18 -0.67 14.30
CA TYR A 74 6.12 -2.09 13.89
C TYR A 74 4.69 -2.59 13.69
N GLY A 75 3.73 -2.03 14.42
CA GLY A 75 2.31 -2.28 14.23
C GLY A 75 1.78 -1.97 12.83
N TYR A 76 2.48 -1.16 12.03
CA TYR A 76 2.17 -0.92 10.63
C TYR A 76 2.17 -2.21 9.79
N PHE A 77 3.04 -3.16 10.09
CA PHE A 77 3.15 -4.42 9.34
C PHE A 77 2.13 -5.47 9.79
N ALA A 78 1.67 -5.42 11.04
CA ALA A 78 0.79 -6.43 11.62
C ALA A 78 -0.60 -6.52 10.98
N PRO A 79 -1.30 -5.42 10.61
CA PRO A 79 -2.61 -5.49 9.99
C PRO A 79 -2.54 -5.64 8.47
N ALA A 80 -1.58 -6.37 7.92
CA ALA A 80 -1.51 -6.65 6.49
C ALA A 80 -2.67 -7.54 5.97
N LYS A 81 -3.84 -7.52 6.63
CA LYS A 81 -5.12 -7.90 6.01
C LYS A 81 -5.56 -6.92 4.92
N ARG A 82 -4.78 -5.85 4.71
CA ARG A 82 -4.94 -5.03 3.52
C ARG A 82 -4.61 -5.88 2.30
N PHE A 83 -5.43 -5.80 1.28
CA PHE A 83 -5.25 -6.56 0.04
C PHE A 83 -5.20 -8.09 0.24
N GLY A 84 -5.80 -8.63 1.31
CA GLY A 84 -5.85 -10.07 1.55
C GLY A 84 -4.52 -10.73 1.93
N LEU A 85 -3.43 -9.97 2.11
CA LEU A 85 -2.14 -10.50 2.53
C LEU A 85 -2.06 -10.67 4.05
N THR A 86 -1.32 -11.68 4.49
CA THR A 86 -1.03 -11.93 5.91
C THR A 86 0.42 -11.60 6.20
N CYS A 87 0.66 -10.76 7.20
CA CYS A 87 1.99 -10.45 7.71
C CYS A 87 2.13 -10.87 9.17
N LYS A 88 3.24 -11.51 9.51
CA LYS A 88 3.55 -11.94 10.88
C LYS A 88 4.94 -11.49 11.29
N MET A 89 5.04 -10.83 12.43
CA MET A 89 6.31 -10.60 13.10
C MET A 89 6.82 -11.91 13.71
N LEU A 90 8.06 -12.33 13.40
CA LEU A 90 8.61 -13.60 13.89
C LEU A 90 9.11 -13.51 15.34
N ASN A 91 9.73 -12.40 15.70
CA ASN A 91 10.44 -12.25 16.98
C ASN A 91 9.95 -11.04 17.76
N GLY A 92 9.46 -11.25 18.97
CA GLY A 92 8.99 -10.19 19.87
C GLY A 92 10.10 -9.35 20.51
N ALA A 93 11.34 -9.85 20.53
CA ALA A 93 12.52 -9.15 21.04
C ALA A 93 13.59 -9.01 19.95
N SER A 94 14.44 -7.96 20.05
CA SER A 94 15.51 -7.73 19.08
C SER A 94 16.55 -8.87 19.08
N ILE A 95 16.90 -9.29 17.86
CA ILE A 95 17.98 -10.29 17.61
C ILE A 95 19.26 -9.65 17.07
N TYR A 96 19.39 -8.34 17.15
CA TYR A 96 20.63 -7.63 16.77
C TYR A 96 21.82 -8.18 17.57
N GLY A 97 22.92 -8.49 16.85
CA GLY A 97 24.12 -9.11 17.44
C GLY A 97 23.96 -10.60 17.81
N LYS A 98 22.86 -11.26 17.40
CA LYS A 98 22.58 -12.67 17.70
C LYS A 98 22.55 -13.54 16.42
N PRO A 99 23.70 -13.80 15.75
CA PRO A 99 23.75 -14.48 14.46
C PRO A 99 23.26 -15.93 14.49
N ASN A 100 23.18 -16.54 15.65
CA ASN A 100 22.71 -17.92 15.87
C ASN A 100 21.24 -17.97 16.32
N SER A 101 20.51 -16.88 16.28
CA SER A 101 19.08 -16.87 16.64
C SER A 101 18.28 -17.80 15.71
N PRO A 102 17.35 -18.62 16.24
CA PRO A 102 16.53 -19.54 15.44
C PRO A 102 15.62 -18.79 14.44
N TYR A 103 15.34 -17.53 14.67
CA TYR A 103 14.54 -16.71 13.77
C TYR A 103 15.21 -16.50 12.40
N HIS A 104 16.52 -16.61 12.28
CA HIS A 104 17.19 -16.56 10.98
C HIS A 104 16.84 -17.78 10.10
N ALA A 105 16.77 -18.98 10.70
CA ALA A 105 16.34 -20.18 10.00
C ALA A 105 14.87 -20.10 9.60
N GLN A 106 14.00 -19.57 10.48
CA GLN A 106 12.58 -19.37 10.17
C GLN A 106 12.37 -18.37 9.03
N ALA A 107 13.09 -17.23 9.05
CA ALA A 107 13.03 -16.25 7.98
C ALA A 107 13.53 -16.81 6.64
N LYS A 108 14.65 -17.58 6.68
CA LYS A 108 15.16 -18.26 5.48
C LYS A 108 14.17 -19.29 4.94
N ALA A 109 13.57 -20.11 5.80
CA ALA A 109 12.58 -21.10 5.38
C ALA A 109 11.35 -20.42 4.73
N ALA A 110 10.90 -19.27 5.25
CA ALA A 110 9.83 -18.50 4.64
C ALA A 110 10.22 -18.02 3.23
N VAL A 111 11.43 -17.46 3.07
CA VAL A 111 11.95 -17.03 1.75
C VAL A 111 12.08 -18.22 0.79
N ASP A 112 12.54 -19.38 1.25
CA ASP A 112 12.67 -20.59 0.43
C ASP A 112 11.29 -21.12 -0.03
N GLN A 113 10.23 -20.91 0.76
CA GLN A 113 8.83 -21.20 0.41
C GLN A 113 8.22 -20.17 -0.56
N GLY A 114 8.94 -19.11 -0.87
CA GLY A 114 8.47 -18.04 -1.77
C GLY A 114 7.82 -16.86 -1.08
N ASP A 115 7.80 -16.84 0.26
CA ASP A 115 7.34 -15.68 1.02
C ASP A 115 8.31 -14.50 0.87
N LEU A 116 7.82 -13.29 1.13
CA LEU A 116 8.64 -12.09 1.22
C LEU A 116 8.87 -11.72 2.68
N VAL A 117 10.08 -11.31 3.02
CA VAL A 117 10.44 -10.99 4.40
C VAL A 117 10.91 -9.53 4.49
N ILE A 118 10.15 -8.70 5.20
CA ILE A 118 10.62 -7.36 5.55
C ILE A 118 11.49 -7.48 6.79
N ALA A 119 12.73 -6.99 6.72
CA ALA A 119 13.69 -7.00 7.81
C ALA A 119 13.93 -5.59 8.35
N CYS A 120 13.79 -5.41 9.66
CA CYS A 120 14.22 -4.21 10.35
C CYS A 120 15.70 -4.36 10.73
N MET A 121 16.54 -3.53 10.12
CA MET A 121 17.99 -3.53 10.35
C MET A 121 18.36 -2.61 11.53
N GLY A 122 19.34 -3.02 12.29
CA GLY A 122 20.07 -2.18 13.23
C GLY A 122 21.33 -1.59 12.58
N ARG A 123 22.14 -0.91 13.39
CA ARG A 123 23.38 -0.24 12.98
C ARG A 123 24.31 -1.18 12.21
N GLY A 124 24.80 -0.75 11.05
CA GLY A 124 25.74 -1.53 10.22
C GLY A 124 25.73 -1.10 8.76
N LEU A 125 25.88 -2.07 7.85
CA LEU A 125 25.99 -1.83 6.41
C LEU A 125 24.74 -1.12 5.83
N TRP A 126 23.55 -1.49 6.33
CA TRP A 126 22.28 -1.01 5.78
C TRP A 126 21.81 0.32 6.38
N THR A 127 22.27 0.67 7.56
CA THR A 127 21.87 1.90 8.25
C THR A 127 22.80 2.26 9.41
N SER A 128 22.87 3.54 9.75
CA SER A 128 23.52 4.01 10.97
C SER A 128 22.61 3.98 12.22
N SER A 129 21.27 3.80 12.03
CA SER A 129 20.27 3.86 13.12
C SER A 129 19.25 2.74 13.05
N GLY A 130 18.35 2.78 12.09
CA GLY A 130 17.29 1.82 11.80
C GLY A 130 16.85 1.92 10.35
N HIS A 131 16.49 0.79 9.75
CA HIS A 131 16.07 0.74 8.35
C HIS A 131 15.24 -0.51 8.06
N PHE A 132 14.32 -0.42 7.12
CA PHE A 132 13.57 -1.57 6.65
C PHE A 132 14.01 -1.91 5.22
N VAL A 133 14.23 -3.22 4.97
CA VAL A 133 14.58 -3.75 3.66
C VAL A 133 13.71 -4.96 3.33
N LEU A 134 13.52 -5.26 2.04
CA LEU A 134 12.74 -6.40 1.58
C LEU A 134 13.67 -7.52 1.12
N VAL A 135 13.67 -8.65 1.84
CA VAL A 135 14.40 -9.87 1.50
C VAL A 135 13.51 -10.76 0.64
N TRP A 136 14.04 -11.24 -0.49
CA TRP A 136 13.28 -12.08 -1.43
C TRP A 136 14.00 -13.37 -1.89
N LYS A 137 15.30 -13.49 -1.60
CA LYS A 137 16.06 -14.71 -1.93
C LYS A 137 17.29 -14.82 -1.01
N ILE A 138 17.60 -16.04 -0.60
CA ILE A 138 18.84 -16.39 0.13
C ILE A 138 19.43 -17.63 -0.54
N THR A 139 20.70 -17.57 -0.98
CA THR A 139 21.37 -18.69 -1.61
C THR A 139 22.81 -18.77 -1.09
N GLY A 140 23.14 -19.87 -0.40
CA GLY A 140 24.42 -19.99 0.30
C GLY A 140 24.59 -18.85 1.32
N ASN A 141 25.68 -18.10 1.21
CA ASN A 141 25.92 -16.93 2.08
C ASN A 141 25.58 -15.60 1.39
N THR A 142 24.80 -15.62 0.31
CA THR A 142 24.31 -14.40 -0.37
C THR A 142 22.84 -14.18 -0.06
N ILE A 143 22.50 -12.97 0.41
CA ILE A 143 21.14 -12.50 0.60
C ILE A 143 20.79 -11.46 -0.45
N TYR A 144 19.62 -11.60 -1.07
CA TYR A 144 19.10 -10.71 -2.11
C TYR A 144 18.00 -9.84 -1.52
N ILE A 145 18.16 -8.54 -1.67
CA ILE A 145 17.38 -7.51 -0.99
C ILE A 145 16.95 -6.44 -2.00
N ASN A 146 15.70 -6.01 -1.92
CA ASN A 146 15.31 -4.69 -2.44
C ASN A 146 15.43 -3.70 -1.28
N ASP A 147 16.39 -2.79 -1.39
CA ASP A 147 16.68 -1.79 -0.38
C ASP A 147 16.03 -0.45 -0.76
N PRO A 148 15.08 0.07 0.05
CA PRO A 148 14.44 1.36 -0.22
C PRO A 148 15.41 2.56 -0.36
N ALA A 149 16.60 2.48 0.22
CA ALA A 149 17.54 3.59 0.25
C ALA A 149 18.77 3.39 -0.65
N SER A 150 18.90 2.25 -1.36
CA SER A 150 20.14 1.99 -2.09
C SER A 150 19.99 0.93 -3.19
N THR A 151 20.69 1.16 -4.31
CA THR A 151 20.90 0.18 -5.38
C THR A 151 22.29 -0.45 -5.35
N ARG A 152 23.13 -0.09 -4.36
CA ARG A 152 24.52 -0.59 -4.27
C ARG A 152 24.53 -2.11 -4.09
N THR A 153 25.31 -2.84 -4.89
CA THR A 153 25.41 -4.30 -4.89
C THR A 153 25.68 -4.86 -3.48
N ALA A 154 26.58 -4.27 -2.71
CA ALA A 154 26.88 -4.71 -1.35
C ALA A 154 25.65 -4.72 -0.41
N ARG A 155 24.62 -3.90 -0.70
CA ARG A 155 23.37 -3.82 0.07
C ARG A 155 22.23 -4.61 -0.54
N THR A 156 22.24 -4.84 -1.86
CA THR A 156 21.17 -5.56 -2.58
C THR A 156 21.51 -7.03 -2.81
N GLN A 157 22.81 -7.40 -2.83
CA GLN A 157 23.32 -8.77 -2.87
C GLN A 157 24.37 -8.94 -1.75
N GLY A 158 23.92 -8.78 -0.51
CA GLY A 158 24.79 -8.70 0.65
C GLY A 158 25.27 -10.05 1.16
N ASN A 159 26.24 -10.02 2.09
CA ASN A 159 26.69 -11.18 2.83
C ASN A 159 25.64 -11.57 3.90
N TYR A 160 25.11 -12.78 3.85
CA TYR A 160 24.05 -13.24 4.75
C TYR A 160 24.55 -13.39 6.20
N SER A 161 25.79 -13.81 6.42
CA SER A 161 26.36 -13.90 7.77
C SER A 161 26.46 -12.51 8.44
N LEU A 162 26.85 -11.47 7.68
CA LEU A 162 26.83 -10.09 8.15
C LEU A 162 25.40 -9.60 8.40
N PHE A 163 24.48 -9.93 7.51
CA PHE A 163 23.07 -9.54 7.66
C PHE A 163 22.48 -10.08 8.96
N LYS A 164 22.74 -11.34 9.31
CA LYS A 164 22.30 -11.98 10.58
C LYS A 164 22.79 -11.25 11.83
N GLN A 165 23.94 -10.61 11.78
CA GLN A 165 24.47 -9.82 12.90
C GLN A 165 23.75 -8.48 13.05
N GLN A 166 23.18 -7.93 11.98
CA GLN A 166 22.67 -6.57 11.91
C GLN A 166 21.14 -6.46 11.92
N VAL A 167 20.42 -7.54 11.68
CA VAL A 167 18.96 -7.55 11.72
C VAL A 167 18.44 -7.54 13.16
N LYS A 168 17.34 -6.78 13.38
CA LYS A 168 16.64 -6.66 14.67
C LYS A 168 15.36 -7.49 14.69
N TYR A 169 14.55 -7.38 13.63
CA TYR A 169 13.21 -7.98 13.53
C TYR A 169 12.92 -8.45 12.13
N TYR A 170 12.12 -9.51 12.03
CA TYR A 170 11.59 -10.05 10.78
C TYR A 170 10.06 -9.98 10.76
N PHE A 171 9.52 -9.56 9.62
CA PHE A 171 8.10 -9.54 9.30
C PHE A 171 7.90 -10.39 8.04
N VAL A 172 7.29 -11.55 8.18
CA VAL A 172 7.03 -12.47 7.07
C VAL A 172 5.69 -12.14 6.46
N VAL A 173 5.67 -11.79 5.19
CA VAL A 173 4.46 -11.66 4.40
C VAL A 173 4.28 -12.94 3.59
N LYS A 174 3.19 -13.66 3.86
CA LYS A 174 2.88 -14.92 3.21
C LYS A 174 2.52 -14.69 1.74
N LYS A 175 3.14 -15.48 0.86
CA LYS A 175 2.72 -15.54 -0.53
C LYS A 175 1.26 -16.01 -0.59
N PRO A 176 0.36 -15.28 -1.26
CA PRO A 176 -1.01 -15.74 -1.45
C PRO A 176 -1.03 -17.07 -2.21
N ALA A 177 -1.88 -18.01 -1.79
CA ALA A 177 -2.00 -19.35 -2.39
C ALA A 177 -2.39 -19.29 -3.89
N THR A 178 -3.12 -18.28 -4.25
CA THR A 178 -3.36 -17.84 -5.62
C THR A 178 -2.99 -16.36 -5.66
N ILE A 179 -2.03 -15.98 -6.51
CA ILE A 179 -1.99 -14.60 -6.97
C ILE A 179 -3.25 -14.52 -7.85
N GLN A 180 -4.39 -14.23 -7.25
CA GLN A 180 -5.43 -13.60 -8.02
C GLN A 180 -4.78 -12.25 -8.40
N GLN A 181 -4.14 -12.19 -9.57
CA GLN A 181 -4.27 -10.97 -10.34
C GLN A 181 -5.77 -10.66 -10.21
N PRO A 182 -6.18 -9.42 -9.85
CA PRO A 182 -7.53 -9.06 -10.22
C PRO A 182 -7.59 -9.57 -11.65
N LYS A 183 -8.41 -10.59 -11.90
CA LYS A 183 -8.77 -10.90 -13.24
C LYS A 183 -9.00 -9.51 -13.81
N LYS A 184 -8.29 -9.11 -14.85
CA LYS A 184 -9.00 -8.42 -15.89
C LYS A 184 -10.08 -9.42 -16.22
N GLU A 185 -11.15 -9.37 -15.50
CA GLU A 185 -12.41 -9.63 -16.06
C GLU A 185 -12.48 -8.59 -17.16
N ASP A 186 -12.32 -9.03 -18.38
CA ASP A 186 -13.06 -8.49 -19.49
C ASP A 186 -14.60 -8.76 -19.29
N ASP A 187 -15.01 -9.07 -18.09
CA ASP A 187 -16.24 -8.67 -17.45
C ASP A 187 -15.98 -7.22 -16.99
N GLU A 188 -16.10 -6.29 -17.90
CA GLU A 188 -16.75 -5.01 -17.62
C GLU A 188 -17.83 -5.38 -16.61
N MET A 189 -17.64 -4.98 -15.33
CA MET A 189 -18.62 -5.30 -14.29
C MET A 189 -19.88 -4.68 -14.81
N ASP A 190 -20.77 -5.54 -15.31
CA ASP A 190 -22.01 -5.14 -15.97
C ASP A 190 -22.84 -4.46 -14.88
N ILE A 191 -22.52 -3.17 -14.67
CA ILE A 191 -23.14 -2.31 -13.66
C ILE A 191 -24.64 -2.33 -13.87
N ASP A 192 -25.08 -2.44 -15.13
CA ASP A 192 -26.48 -2.51 -15.51
C ASP A 192 -27.12 -3.81 -15.01
N LYS A 193 -26.45 -4.97 -15.14
CA LYS A 193 -26.91 -6.23 -14.54
C LYS A 193 -26.88 -6.21 -13.02
N MET A 194 -25.86 -5.56 -12.42
CA MET A 194 -25.80 -5.43 -10.97
C MET A 194 -26.94 -4.56 -10.44
N ILE A 195 -27.23 -3.45 -11.11
CA ILE A 195 -28.33 -2.53 -10.75
C ILE A 195 -29.69 -3.23 -11.00
N ALA A 196 -29.87 -3.90 -12.12
CA ALA A 196 -31.10 -4.63 -12.45
C ALA A 196 -31.44 -5.75 -11.46
N ASN A 197 -30.42 -6.37 -10.82
CA ASN A 197 -30.61 -7.42 -9.83
C ASN A 197 -30.65 -6.91 -8.37
N MET A 198 -30.53 -5.61 -8.14
CA MET A 198 -30.61 -5.04 -6.79
C MET A 198 -32.06 -5.00 -6.31
N THR A 199 -32.26 -5.48 -5.07
CA THR A 199 -33.50 -5.19 -4.35
C THR A 199 -33.56 -3.70 -3.98
N GLY A 200 -34.76 -3.14 -3.81
CA GLY A 200 -34.93 -1.73 -3.40
C GLY A 200 -34.18 -1.40 -2.10
N ALA A 201 -34.05 -2.36 -1.17
CA ALA A 201 -33.28 -2.18 0.06
C ALA A 201 -31.76 -2.08 -0.21
N GLN A 202 -31.23 -2.87 -1.12
CA GLN A 202 -29.80 -2.82 -1.52
C GLN A 202 -29.50 -1.51 -2.26
N ALA A 203 -30.36 -1.10 -3.19
CA ALA A 203 -30.23 0.17 -3.90
C ALA A 203 -30.28 1.37 -2.93
N PHE A 204 -31.16 1.34 -1.94
CA PHE A 204 -31.24 2.38 -0.89
C PHE A 204 -30.00 2.40 0.00
N ALA A 205 -29.45 1.22 0.38
CA ALA A 205 -28.23 1.13 1.17
C ALA A 205 -27.02 1.66 0.41
N LEU A 206 -26.90 1.36 -0.89
CA LEU A 206 -25.85 1.89 -1.77
C LEU A 206 -25.97 3.40 -1.92
N TYR A 207 -27.16 3.90 -2.18
CA TYR A 207 -27.47 5.33 -2.23
C TYR A 207 -27.06 6.04 -0.92
N THR A 208 -27.46 5.51 0.23
CA THR A 208 -27.12 6.08 1.54
C THR A 208 -25.61 6.11 1.76
N LYS A 209 -24.88 5.07 1.37
CA LYS A 209 -23.41 5.05 1.42
C LYS A 209 -22.79 6.06 0.48
N ALA A 210 -23.27 6.17 -0.75
CA ALA A 210 -22.78 7.13 -1.73
C ALA A 210 -23.01 8.57 -1.24
N MET A 211 -24.17 8.86 -0.66
CA MET A 211 -24.51 10.16 -0.09
C MET A 211 -23.64 10.52 1.11
N THR A 212 -23.37 9.55 2.00
CA THR A 212 -22.50 9.75 3.16
C THR A 212 -21.05 10.02 2.70
N PHE A 213 -20.62 9.35 1.64
CA PHE A 213 -19.30 9.55 1.05
C PHE A 213 -19.20 10.89 0.33
N ALA A 214 -20.21 11.28 -0.45
CA ALA A 214 -20.26 12.56 -1.14
C ALA A 214 -20.31 13.76 -0.18
N ALA A 215 -21.00 13.64 0.96
CA ALA A 215 -21.02 14.66 2.00
C ALA A 215 -19.69 14.82 2.74
N ALA A 216 -18.80 13.82 2.67
CA ALA A 216 -17.50 13.81 3.35
C ALA A 216 -16.33 14.22 2.46
N VAL A 217 -16.53 14.33 1.15
CA VAL A 217 -15.44 14.55 0.17
C VAL A 217 -15.77 15.78 -0.66
N ALA A 218 -15.02 16.87 -0.45
CA ALA A 218 -15.01 18.00 -1.39
C ALA A 218 -14.63 17.50 -2.80
N GLU A 219 -15.18 18.13 -3.83
CA GLU A 219 -14.88 17.75 -5.22
C GLU A 219 -13.38 17.62 -5.44
N PRO A 220 -12.88 16.43 -5.91
CA PRO A 220 -11.45 16.21 -6.08
C PRO A 220 -10.86 17.21 -7.08
N GLU A 221 -9.67 17.73 -6.80
CA GLU A 221 -8.95 18.67 -7.68
C GLU A 221 -8.79 18.14 -9.12
N TRP A 222 -8.74 16.82 -9.32
CA TRP A 222 -8.69 16.22 -10.65
C TRP A 222 -10.02 16.41 -11.43
N SER A 223 -11.16 16.38 -10.76
CA SER A 223 -12.46 16.61 -11.38
C SER A 223 -12.60 18.06 -11.83
N LYS A 224 -12.18 19.01 -11.00
CA LYS A 224 -12.12 20.45 -11.34
C LYS A 224 -11.23 20.71 -12.54
N LYS A 225 -10.00 20.12 -12.54
CA LYS A 225 -9.04 20.28 -13.65
C LYS A 225 -9.51 19.68 -14.97
N GLN A 226 -10.32 18.64 -14.95
CA GLN A 226 -10.82 17.98 -16.17
C GLN A 226 -12.17 18.50 -16.64
N GLY A 227 -12.78 19.43 -15.90
CA GLY A 227 -14.06 20.01 -16.23
C GLY A 227 -15.21 18.98 -16.29
N HIS A 228 -15.17 17.94 -15.44
CA HIS A 228 -16.19 16.88 -15.46
C HIS A 228 -17.56 17.41 -15.10
N TRP A 229 -17.63 18.33 -14.13
CA TRP A 229 -18.87 18.99 -13.73
C TRP A 229 -19.45 19.83 -14.89
N GLU A 230 -18.61 20.66 -15.52
CA GLU A 230 -19.02 21.48 -16.67
C GLU A 230 -19.51 20.62 -17.84
N LYS A 231 -18.83 19.50 -18.13
CA LYS A 231 -19.23 18.55 -19.19
C LYS A 231 -20.56 17.89 -18.86
N ALA A 232 -20.80 17.52 -17.60
CA ALA A 232 -22.07 16.93 -17.15
C ALA A 232 -23.21 17.95 -17.25
N THR A 233 -22.99 19.21 -16.92
CA THR A 233 -23.94 20.32 -17.07
C THR A 233 -24.28 20.57 -18.54
N LEU A 234 -23.26 20.68 -19.40
CA LEU A 234 -23.45 20.89 -20.84
C LEU A 234 -24.21 19.74 -21.51
N LYS A 235 -24.07 18.51 -21.02
CA LYS A 235 -24.84 17.34 -21.48
C LYS A 235 -26.21 17.23 -20.85
N GLY A 236 -26.59 18.16 -19.98
CA GLY A 236 -27.89 18.14 -19.28
C GLY A 236 -28.05 17.01 -18.27
N VAL A 237 -26.94 16.40 -17.84
CA VAL A 237 -26.95 15.34 -16.81
C VAL A 237 -27.21 15.94 -15.43
N VAL A 238 -26.64 17.12 -15.16
CA VAL A 238 -26.84 17.92 -13.94
C VAL A 238 -27.22 19.35 -14.31
N ASP A 239 -27.84 20.10 -13.39
CA ASP A 239 -28.32 21.47 -13.63
C ASP A 239 -27.25 22.55 -13.49
N GLY A 240 -26.04 22.18 -13.10
CA GLY A 240 -24.92 23.10 -12.91
C GLY A 240 -24.93 23.88 -11.61
N GLN A 241 -25.94 23.65 -10.73
CA GLN A 241 -26.08 24.33 -9.46
C GLN A 241 -25.45 23.53 -8.32
N GLU A 242 -24.87 24.21 -7.35
CA GLU A 242 -24.39 23.65 -6.09
C GLU A 242 -23.62 22.31 -6.23
N PRO A 243 -22.45 22.27 -6.89
CA PRO A 243 -21.71 21.04 -7.17
C PRO A 243 -21.28 20.28 -5.89
N GLU A 244 -21.28 20.96 -4.76
CA GLU A 244 -20.90 20.38 -3.45
C GLU A 244 -22.12 19.93 -2.62
N ARG A 245 -23.33 20.21 -3.09
CA ARG A 245 -24.57 19.82 -2.41
C ARG A 245 -24.83 18.31 -2.59
N PRO A 246 -25.23 17.59 -1.53
CA PRO A 246 -25.71 16.22 -1.65
C PRO A 246 -26.91 16.14 -2.61
N VAL A 247 -26.86 15.20 -3.56
CA VAL A 247 -27.94 14.96 -4.52
C VAL A 247 -29.17 14.40 -3.80
N LYS A 248 -30.32 14.99 -3.98
CA LYS A 248 -31.58 14.47 -3.43
C LYS A 248 -32.03 13.21 -4.20
N ARG A 249 -32.92 12.42 -3.57
CA ARG A 249 -33.39 11.15 -4.13
C ARG A 249 -34.10 11.34 -5.48
N ASP A 250 -34.91 12.35 -5.60
CA ASP A 250 -35.63 12.73 -6.82
C ASP A 250 -34.69 13.25 -7.92
N GLU A 251 -33.67 14.00 -7.53
CA GLU A 251 -32.60 14.47 -8.44
C GLU A 251 -31.77 13.32 -8.99
N LEU A 252 -31.39 12.34 -8.14
CA LEU A 252 -30.70 11.15 -8.59
C LEU A 252 -31.54 10.31 -9.54
N ALA A 253 -32.84 10.12 -9.24
CA ALA A 253 -33.77 9.42 -10.12
C ALA A 253 -33.89 10.14 -11.49
N ALA A 254 -33.93 11.47 -11.50
CA ALA A 254 -33.95 12.23 -12.74
C ALA A 254 -32.65 12.11 -13.55
N VAL A 255 -31.49 12.06 -12.88
CA VAL A 255 -30.19 11.81 -13.54
C VAL A 255 -30.14 10.40 -14.13
N LEU A 256 -30.55 9.38 -13.38
CA LEU A 256 -30.57 8.00 -13.82
C LEU A 256 -31.55 7.80 -14.99
N GLY A 257 -32.73 8.46 -14.97
CA GLY A 257 -33.67 8.46 -16.10
C GLY A 257 -33.09 9.10 -17.35
N ARG A 258 -32.36 10.23 -17.23
CA ARG A 258 -31.70 10.87 -18.38
C ARG A 258 -30.55 10.05 -18.96
N LEU A 259 -29.97 9.17 -18.14
CA LEU A 259 -28.93 8.22 -18.58
C LEU A 259 -29.51 6.91 -19.12
N GLY A 260 -30.85 6.75 -19.16
CA GLY A 260 -31.51 5.53 -19.63
C GLY A 260 -31.34 4.33 -18.71
N VAL A 261 -31.06 4.55 -17.43
CA VAL A 261 -30.82 3.49 -16.44
C VAL A 261 -32.12 3.03 -15.74
N LEU A 262 -33.20 3.80 -15.86
CA LEU A 262 -34.50 3.54 -15.20
C LEU A 262 -35.63 3.19 -16.17
N ASP A 263 -35.35 3.00 -17.46
CA ASP A 263 -36.32 2.58 -18.50
C ASP A 263 -36.45 1.06 -18.59
#